data_78399cc753f95c9a95eb7c8fadca4492
#
_entry.id   78399cc753f95c9a95eb7c8fadca4492
#
_cell.length_a   1.000
_cell.length_b   1.000
_cell.length_c   1.000
_cell.angle_alpha   90.00
_cell.angle_beta   90.00
_cell.angle_gamma   90.00
#
_symmetry.space_group_name_H-M   'P 1'
#
loop_
_entity.id
_entity.type
_entity.pdbx_description
1 polymer ?
#
loop_
_entity_poly.entity_id
_entity_poly.type
_entity_poly.pdbx_seq_one_letter_code
_entity_poly.pdbx_strand_id
1 'polypeptide(L)'
;MPRQEKPLKTRLHHVQQHRLTMPGLEAMSLVTEQSFPRHSHDQFGIGIFTQGAQRSWSHLGKIEAAAGNIIMVNPGEMHDGIPLNGPRSWQMIYLDPERVAAEFQGAIKAEDILLRPVVEDPQLRGLMLRLFSEIVASAPENTAVEEALLLCLMRVSRYHLCARRPDKSGPPSIALARQYLDDAPEEKISLEELATLCGLSRFQLIRGF
;
A
#
# COMPACT_ATOMS: atom_id res chain seq x y z
N MET A 1 -25.83 30.75 -32.10
CA MET A 1 -25.05 29.51 -32.35
C MET A 1 -24.93 28.74 -31.08
N PRO A 2 -25.45 27.52 -30.97
CA PRO A 2 -25.33 26.74 -29.75
C PRO A 2 -23.90 26.27 -29.57
N ARG A 3 -23.33 26.43 -28.35
CA ARG A 3 -22.02 25.88 -27.98
C ARG A 3 -22.11 24.36 -27.99
N GLN A 4 -21.35 23.72 -28.85
CA GLN A 4 -21.14 22.29 -28.81
C GLN A 4 -20.40 21.94 -27.50
N GLU A 5 -21.07 21.31 -26.55
CA GLU A 5 -20.46 20.68 -25.40
C GLU A 5 -19.55 19.56 -25.90
N LYS A 6 -18.25 19.69 -25.66
CA LYS A 6 -17.30 18.59 -25.89
C LYS A 6 -17.72 17.42 -24.97
N PRO A 7 -17.84 16.20 -25.50
CA PRO A 7 -18.14 15.04 -24.66
C PRO A 7 -17.05 14.90 -23.60
N LEU A 8 -17.46 14.77 -22.35
CA LEU A 8 -16.58 14.40 -21.23
C LEU A 8 -15.88 13.09 -21.64
N LYS A 9 -14.57 13.12 -21.88
CA LYS A 9 -13.79 11.90 -22.04
C LYS A 9 -13.85 11.14 -20.74
N THR A 10 -14.54 10.01 -20.73
CA THR A 10 -14.53 9.07 -19.62
C THR A 10 -13.08 8.62 -19.43
N ARG A 11 -12.46 9.00 -18.30
CA ARG A 11 -11.09 8.59 -18.01
C ARG A 11 -11.05 7.08 -17.80
N LEU A 12 -10.07 6.42 -18.40
CA LEU A 12 -9.87 4.99 -18.23
C LEU A 12 -9.73 4.64 -16.74
N HIS A 13 -10.60 3.75 -16.27
CA HIS A 13 -10.53 3.19 -14.92
C HIS A 13 -11.22 1.83 -14.91
N HIS A 14 -10.42 0.79 -14.78
CA HIS A 14 -10.92 -0.59 -14.73
C HIS A 14 -10.21 -1.34 -13.61
N VAL A 15 -11.00 -1.88 -12.70
CA VAL A 15 -10.54 -2.68 -11.56
C VAL A 15 -11.10 -4.07 -11.71
N GLN A 16 -10.26 -5.07 -11.64
CA GLN A 16 -10.63 -6.48 -11.59
C GLN A 16 -10.15 -7.07 -10.27
N GLN A 17 -11.08 -7.40 -9.39
CA GLN A 17 -10.78 -8.19 -8.20
C GLN A 17 -10.76 -9.67 -8.56
N HIS A 18 -9.76 -10.38 -8.05
CA HIS A 18 -9.63 -11.83 -8.23
C HIS A 18 -10.13 -12.51 -6.95
N ARG A 19 -11.14 -13.38 -7.12
CA ARG A 19 -11.71 -14.12 -5.98
C ARG A 19 -10.75 -15.23 -5.56
N LEU A 20 -10.32 -15.16 -4.30
CA LEU A 20 -9.50 -16.16 -3.65
C LEU A 20 -10.26 -16.74 -2.46
N THR A 21 -10.08 -18.05 -2.22
CA THR A 21 -10.68 -18.74 -1.06
C THR A 21 -9.73 -18.77 0.15
N MET A 22 -8.65 -17.99 0.08
CA MET A 22 -7.58 -17.95 1.09
C MET A 22 -7.79 -16.77 2.04
N PRO A 23 -8.04 -17.00 3.32
CA PRO A 23 -8.24 -15.92 4.29
C PRO A 23 -7.02 -14.98 4.36
N GLY A 24 -7.27 -13.68 4.50
CA GLY A 24 -6.24 -12.66 4.65
C GLY A 24 -5.38 -12.41 3.39
N LEU A 25 -5.83 -12.88 2.23
CA LEU A 25 -5.23 -12.60 0.92
C LEU A 25 -6.27 -12.08 -0.05
N GLU A 26 -6.05 -10.90 -0.57
CA GLU A 26 -6.82 -10.31 -1.66
C GLU A 26 -5.89 -10.05 -2.87
N ALA A 27 -6.46 -10.07 -4.06
CA ALA A 27 -5.71 -9.78 -5.27
C ALA A 27 -6.55 -8.97 -6.27
N MET A 28 -5.91 -8.01 -6.93
CA MET A 28 -6.55 -7.19 -7.95
C MET A 28 -5.61 -6.83 -9.10
N SER A 29 -6.21 -6.58 -10.25
CA SER A 29 -5.57 -5.94 -11.39
C SER A 29 -6.24 -4.61 -11.68
N LEU A 30 -5.47 -3.58 -11.95
CA LEU A 30 -5.98 -2.24 -12.18
C LEU A 30 -5.34 -1.61 -13.42
N VAL A 31 -6.18 -0.97 -14.23
CA VAL A 31 -5.78 -0.09 -15.34
C VAL A 31 -6.47 1.25 -15.16
N THR A 32 -5.71 2.36 -15.11
CA THR A 32 -6.32 3.66 -14.82
C THR A 32 -5.50 4.87 -15.29
N GLU A 33 -6.20 5.95 -15.60
CA GLU A 33 -5.65 7.30 -15.76
C GLU A 33 -5.96 8.21 -14.57
N GLN A 34 -6.68 7.71 -13.57
CA GLN A 34 -7.10 8.51 -12.43
C GLN A 34 -5.97 8.69 -11.42
N SER A 35 -5.94 9.84 -10.78
CA SER A 35 -5.11 10.06 -9.58
C SER A 35 -5.86 9.53 -8.36
N PHE A 36 -5.13 8.92 -7.46
CA PHE A 36 -5.62 8.53 -6.16
C PHE A 36 -5.17 9.56 -5.12
N PRO A 37 -6.12 10.16 -4.37
CA PRO A 37 -5.77 11.03 -3.26
C PRO A 37 -5.02 10.25 -2.17
N ARG A 38 -4.46 10.95 -1.22
CA ARG A 38 -3.83 10.33 -0.05
C ARG A 38 -4.84 9.49 0.72
N HIS A 39 -4.46 8.24 0.99
CA HIS A 39 -5.22 7.27 1.76
C HIS A 39 -4.26 6.26 2.39
N SER A 40 -4.77 5.45 3.28
CA SER A 40 -4.08 4.31 3.87
C SER A 40 -5.01 3.10 3.92
N HIS A 41 -4.46 1.93 4.12
CA HIS A 41 -5.19 0.69 4.42
C HIS A 41 -4.40 -0.16 5.42
N ASP A 42 -5.08 -1.10 6.06
CA ASP A 42 -4.53 -1.85 7.20
C ASP A 42 -3.76 -3.10 6.76
N GLN A 43 -3.63 -3.33 5.46
CA GLN A 43 -2.98 -4.49 4.86
C GLN A 43 -1.61 -4.12 4.30
N PHE A 44 -0.71 -5.10 4.24
CA PHE A 44 0.46 -5.03 3.38
C PHE A 44 0.04 -5.13 1.91
N GLY A 45 0.51 -4.22 1.07
CA GLY A 45 0.34 -4.31 -0.37
C GLY A 45 1.65 -4.68 -1.05
N ILE A 46 1.65 -5.66 -1.95
CA ILE A 46 2.80 -5.99 -2.82
C ILE A 46 2.29 -6.12 -4.24
N GLY A 47 2.84 -5.34 -5.16
CA GLY A 47 2.38 -5.30 -6.53
C GLY A 47 3.48 -5.11 -7.56
N ILE A 48 3.11 -5.39 -8.81
CA ILE A 48 3.98 -5.19 -9.96
C ILE A 48 3.33 -4.21 -10.93
N PHE A 49 4.05 -3.17 -11.31
CA PHE A 49 3.65 -2.32 -12.43
C PHE A 49 3.81 -3.06 -13.74
N THR A 50 2.73 -3.18 -14.51
CA THR A 50 2.70 -3.87 -15.79
C THR A 50 2.81 -2.91 -16.97
N GLN A 51 2.29 -1.67 -16.83
CA GLN A 51 2.36 -0.62 -17.85
C GLN A 51 2.39 0.78 -17.22
N GLY A 52 2.97 1.73 -17.98
CA GLY A 52 2.99 3.14 -17.60
C GLY A 52 3.88 3.44 -16.41
N ALA A 53 3.64 4.59 -15.78
CA ALA A 53 4.40 5.04 -14.63
C ALA A 53 3.53 5.90 -13.70
N GLN A 54 3.95 6.00 -12.45
CA GLN A 54 3.26 6.73 -11.39
C GLN A 54 4.27 7.45 -10.50
N ARG A 55 3.90 8.65 -10.07
CA ARG A 55 4.51 9.29 -8.91
C ARG A 55 3.62 9.08 -7.71
N SER A 56 4.23 8.75 -6.57
CA SER A 56 3.54 8.53 -5.31
C SER A 56 4.26 9.23 -4.18
N TRP A 57 3.53 9.47 -3.09
CA TRP A 57 4.10 9.76 -1.79
C TRP A 57 4.17 8.47 -0.97
N SER A 58 5.21 8.31 -0.17
CA SER A 58 5.40 7.19 0.76
C SER A 58 6.07 7.67 2.04
N HIS A 59 6.31 6.77 3.00
CA HIS A 59 7.09 7.08 4.20
C HIS A 59 8.55 7.54 3.91
N LEU A 60 9.07 7.25 2.72
CA LEU A 60 10.38 7.74 2.25
C LEU A 60 10.29 9.07 1.49
N GLY A 61 9.09 9.65 1.36
CA GLY A 61 8.82 10.85 0.59
C GLY A 61 8.32 10.54 -0.82
N LYS A 62 8.64 11.41 -1.79
CA LYS A 62 8.22 11.23 -3.18
C LYS A 62 9.02 10.11 -3.85
N ILE A 63 8.31 9.21 -4.48
CA ILE A 63 8.84 8.08 -5.23
C ILE A 63 8.21 8.02 -6.61
N GLU A 64 8.86 7.35 -7.55
CA GLU A 64 8.32 7.05 -8.87
C GLU A 64 8.46 5.55 -9.13
N ALA A 65 7.43 4.98 -9.75
CA ALA A 65 7.42 3.58 -10.17
C ALA A 65 6.97 3.50 -11.63
N ALA A 66 7.58 2.61 -12.38
CA ALA A 66 7.29 2.37 -13.80
C ALA A 66 7.09 0.88 -14.07
N ALA A 67 6.69 0.55 -15.29
CA ALA A 67 6.53 -0.83 -15.74
C ALA A 67 7.78 -1.68 -15.42
N GLY A 68 7.57 -2.81 -14.76
CA GLY A 68 8.62 -3.71 -14.27
C GLY A 68 9.06 -3.49 -12.83
N ASN A 69 8.75 -2.34 -12.22
CA ASN A 69 9.00 -2.12 -10.79
C ASN A 69 8.01 -2.89 -9.92
N ILE A 70 8.47 -3.31 -8.75
CA ILE A 70 7.63 -3.79 -7.66
C ILE A 70 7.32 -2.62 -6.76
N ILE A 71 6.04 -2.46 -6.42
CA ILE A 71 5.55 -1.47 -5.46
C ILE A 71 5.08 -2.18 -4.20
N MET A 72 5.36 -1.58 -3.06
CA MET A 72 4.94 -2.13 -1.78
C MET A 72 4.42 -1.02 -0.87
N VAL A 73 3.41 -1.37 -0.07
CA VAL A 73 2.76 -0.46 0.88
C VAL A 73 2.68 -1.16 2.23
N ASN A 74 2.94 -0.43 3.30
CA ASN A 74 2.86 -0.94 4.66
C ASN A 74 1.48 -0.64 5.27
N PRO A 75 1.00 -1.44 6.23
CA PRO A 75 -0.22 -1.13 6.98
C PRO A 75 -0.16 0.26 7.61
N GLY A 76 -1.24 1.02 7.48
CA GLY A 76 -1.35 2.40 7.98
C GLY A 76 -0.49 3.43 7.24
N GLU A 77 0.26 3.04 6.22
CA GLU A 77 1.11 3.97 5.46
C GLU A 77 0.25 4.88 4.57
N MET A 78 0.34 6.19 4.82
CA MET A 78 -0.27 7.20 3.95
C MET A 78 0.45 7.24 2.61
N HIS A 79 -0.28 7.01 1.53
CA HIS A 79 0.25 7.06 0.17
C HIS A 79 -0.76 7.63 -0.82
N ASP A 80 -0.29 8.05 -1.98
CA ASP A 80 -1.09 8.56 -3.08
C ASP A 80 -0.59 7.96 -4.41
N GLY A 81 -1.26 8.32 -5.51
CA GLY A 81 -0.83 7.87 -6.83
C GLY A 81 -1.25 8.82 -7.94
N ILE A 82 -0.27 9.41 -8.62
CA ILE A 82 -0.46 10.34 -9.73
C ILE A 82 0.13 9.72 -10.99
N PRO A 83 -0.66 9.50 -12.07
CA PRO A 83 -0.15 8.96 -13.31
C PRO A 83 0.89 9.88 -13.95
N LEU A 84 1.92 9.29 -14.54
CA LEU A 84 2.91 10.00 -15.34
C LEU A 84 2.70 9.65 -16.80
N ASN A 85 2.39 10.68 -17.62
CA ASN A 85 2.29 10.58 -19.08
C ASN A 85 1.25 9.57 -19.62
N GLY A 86 0.12 9.38 -18.95
CA GLY A 86 -0.99 8.58 -19.46
C GLY A 86 -1.41 7.42 -18.56
N PRO A 87 -2.13 6.43 -19.12
CA PRO A 87 -2.64 5.32 -18.36
C PRO A 87 -1.53 4.45 -17.79
N ARG A 88 -1.82 3.84 -16.66
CA ARG A 88 -0.94 2.89 -15.99
C ARG A 88 -1.70 1.67 -15.54
N SER A 89 -1.00 0.55 -15.41
CA SER A 89 -1.57 -0.68 -14.89
C SER A 89 -0.62 -1.39 -13.93
N TRP A 90 -1.21 -2.06 -12.96
CA TRP A 90 -0.49 -2.92 -12.03
C TRP A 90 -1.38 -4.06 -11.54
N GLN A 91 -0.72 -5.07 -11.01
CA GLN A 91 -1.32 -6.19 -10.30
C GLN A 91 -0.85 -6.12 -8.86
N MET A 92 -1.77 -6.28 -7.90
CA MET A 92 -1.52 -6.08 -6.47
C MET A 92 -2.14 -7.19 -5.66
N ILE A 93 -1.39 -7.73 -4.70
CA ILE A 93 -1.91 -8.55 -3.61
C ILE A 93 -1.93 -7.70 -2.34
N TYR A 94 -2.93 -7.94 -1.51
CA TYR A 94 -3.06 -7.39 -0.18
C TYR A 94 -3.07 -8.52 0.84
N LEU A 95 -2.32 -8.35 1.91
CA LEU A 95 -2.08 -9.37 2.92
C LEU A 95 -2.38 -8.78 4.31
N ASP A 96 -3.25 -9.44 5.05
CA ASP A 96 -3.47 -9.10 6.44
C ASP A 96 -2.19 -9.25 7.26
N PRO A 97 -1.88 -8.34 8.20
CA PRO A 97 -0.68 -8.42 9.04
C PRO A 97 -0.56 -9.74 9.79
N GLU A 98 -1.68 -10.31 10.26
CA GLU A 98 -1.73 -11.59 10.96
C GLU A 98 -1.31 -12.75 10.06
N ARG A 99 -1.74 -12.73 8.78
CA ARG A 99 -1.31 -13.74 7.81
C ARG A 99 0.19 -13.65 7.55
N VAL A 100 0.72 -12.45 7.33
CA VAL A 100 2.16 -12.26 7.13
C VAL A 100 2.95 -12.75 8.34
N ALA A 101 2.50 -12.44 9.56
CA ALA A 101 3.14 -12.92 10.78
C ALA A 101 3.12 -14.45 10.90
N ALA A 102 2.03 -15.09 10.47
CA ALA A 102 1.89 -16.55 10.47
C ALA A 102 2.88 -17.21 9.50
N GLU A 103 3.07 -16.64 8.30
CA GLU A 103 4.04 -17.15 7.31
C GLU A 103 5.49 -17.09 7.82
N PHE A 104 5.82 -16.11 8.64
CA PHE A 104 7.14 -16.02 9.31
C PHE A 104 7.21 -16.81 10.62
N GLN A 105 6.20 -17.63 10.95
CA GLN A 105 6.14 -18.48 12.15
C GLN A 105 6.47 -17.71 13.46
N GLY A 106 6.11 -16.43 13.51
CA GLY A 106 6.38 -15.56 14.65
C GLY A 106 7.86 -15.14 14.80
N ALA A 107 8.73 -15.51 13.86
CA ALA A 107 10.13 -15.08 13.86
C ALA A 107 10.29 -13.57 13.67
N ILE A 108 9.33 -12.95 12.99
CA ILE A 108 9.23 -11.50 12.77
C ILE A 108 7.80 -11.09 13.12
N LYS A 109 7.65 -10.10 13.98
CA LYS A 109 6.33 -9.52 14.25
C LYS A 109 5.90 -8.65 13.08
N ALA A 110 4.61 -8.66 12.74
CA ALA A 110 4.09 -7.84 11.65
C ALA A 110 4.41 -6.34 11.81
N GLU A 111 4.39 -5.84 13.05
CA GLU A 111 4.73 -4.46 13.41
C GLU A 111 6.20 -4.10 13.16
N ASP A 112 7.10 -5.07 13.07
CA ASP A 112 8.53 -4.87 12.79
C ASP A 112 8.84 -4.95 11.28
N ILE A 113 7.87 -5.34 10.48
CA ILE A 113 8.00 -5.41 9.02
C ILE A 113 7.80 -4.02 8.44
N LEU A 114 8.82 -3.52 7.76
CA LEU A 114 8.75 -2.29 6.98
C LEU A 114 9.27 -2.55 5.57
N LEU A 115 8.39 -2.49 4.59
CA LEU A 115 8.70 -2.74 3.19
C LEU A 115 9.24 -1.48 2.50
N ARG A 116 10.15 -1.65 1.57
CA ARG A 116 10.59 -0.58 0.66
C ARG A 116 9.47 -0.25 -0.33
N PRO A 117 9.09 1.01 -0.53
CA PRO A 117 7.91 1.34 -1.34
C PRO A 117 8.07 1.03 -2.83
N VAL A 118 9.27 1.09 -3.38
CA VAL A 118 9.57 0.73 -4.78
C VAL A 118 10.91 0.04 -4.87
N VAL A 119 10.97 -1.06 -5.62
CA VAL A 119 12.21 -1.78 -5.90
C VAL A 119 12.28 -2.26 -7.34
N GLU A 120 13.49 -2.33 -7.86
CA GLU A 120 13.83 -3.01 -9.11
C GLU A 120 14.42 -4.37 -8.75
N ASP A 121 13.64 -5.42 -8.90
CA ASP A 121 14.07 -6.80 -8.64
C ASP A 121 13.52 -7.74 -9.71
N PRO A 122 14.31 -8.11 -10.72
CA PRO A 122 13.87 -8.99 -11.79
C PRO A 122 13.42 -10.38 -11.32
N GLN A 123 13.98 -10.88 -10.21
CA GLN A 123 13.57 -12.18 -9.66
C GLN A 123 12.21 -12.05 -8.96
N LEU A 124 12.02 -11.03 -8.11
CA LEU A 124 10.73 -10.77 -7.49
C LEU A 124 9.65 -10.49 -8.53
N ARG A 125 10.00 -9.75 -9.59
CA ARG A 125 9.10 -9.54 -10.74
C ARG A 125 8.66 -10.86 -11.35
N GLY A 126 9.58 -11.77 -11.60
CA GLY A 126 9.26 -13.12 -12.15
C GLY A 126 8.35 -13.90 -11.21
N LEU A 127 8.60 -13.87 -9.90
CA LEU A 127 7.78 -14.52 -8.88
C LEU A 127 6.36 -13.91 -8.81
N MET A 128 6.24 -12.59 -8.86
CA MET A 128 4.94 -11.91 -8.88
C MET A 128 4.13 -12.21 -10.13
N LEU A 129 4.77 -12.27 -11.30
CA LEU A 129 4.10 -12.69 -12.55
C LEU A 129 3.62 -14.13 -12.48
N ARG A 130 4.43 -15.05 -11.92
CA ARG A 130 4.01 -16.44 -11.67
C ARG A 130 2.82 -16.47 -10.72
N LEU A 131 2.89 -15.77 -9.58
CA LEU A 131 1.78 -15.71 -8.62
C LEU A 131 0.48 -15.26 -9.28
N PHE A 132 0.53 -14.19 -10.08
CA PHE A 132 -0.66 -13.70 -10.79
C PHE A 132 -1.12 -14.66 -11.89
N SER A 133 -0.24 -15.42 -12.53
CA SER A 133 -0.66 -16.47 -13.48
C SER A 133 -1.46 -17.58 -12.81
N GLU A 134 -1.08 -17.97 -11.58
CA GLU A 134 -1.84 -18.95 -10.78
C GLU A 134 -3.18 -18.39 -10.32
N ILE A 135 -3.20 -17.11 -9.87
CA ILE A 135 -4.42 -16.42 -9.39
C ILE A 135 -5.47 -16.28 -10.50
N VAL A 136 -5.05 -15.96 -11.73
CA VAL A 136 -5.98 -15.74 -12.86
C VAL A 136 -6.28 -16.97 -13.68
N ALA A 137 -5.73 -18.13 -13.31
CA ALA A 137 -6.00 -19.39 -13.98
C ALA A 137 -7.51 -19.72 -13.96
N SER A 138 -7.99 -20.46 -14.95
CA SER A 138 -9.41 -20.84 -15.06
C SER A 138 -9.90 -21.70 -13.88
N ALA A 139 -8.99 -22.43 -13.23
CA ALA A 139 -9.20 -23.19 -12.01
C ALA A 139 -7.99 -22.99 -11.09
N PRO A 140 -7.97 -21.91 -10.28
CA PRO A 140 -6.86 -21.65 -9.39
C PRO A 140 -6.74 -22.77 -8.34
N GLU A 141 -5.55 -23.34 -8.22
CA GLU A 141 -5.24 -24.29 -7.15
C GLU A 141 -4.64 -23.55 -5.97
N ASN A 142 -5.27 -23.63 -4.80
CA ASN A 142 -4.81 -22.92 -3.60
C ASN A 142 -3.35 -23.24 -3.25
N THR A 143 -2.93 -24.49 -3.37
CA THR A 143 -1.54 -24.92 -3.10
C THR A 143 -0.53 -24.27 -4.03
N ALA A 144 -0.85 -24.11 -5.33
CA ALA A 144 0.02 -23.43 -6.29
C ALA A 144 0.12 -21.93 -6.01
N VAL A 145 -1.00 -21.29 -5.65
CA VAL A 145 -1.04 -19.89 -5.24
C VAL A 145 -0.25 -19.69 -3.94
N GLU A 146 -0.41 -20.56 -2.95
CA GLU A 146 0.34 -20.51 -1.68
C GLU A 146 1.84 -20.67 -1.88
N GLU A 147 2.27 -21.63 -2.68
CA GLU A 147 3.69 -21.81 -3.02
C GLU A 147 4.27 -20.57 -3.67
N ALA A 148 3.58 -20.03 -4.70
CA ALA A 148 4.03 -18.83 -5.39
C ALA A 148 4.08 -17.60 -4.46
N LEU A 149 3.08 -17.44 -3.58
CA LEU A 149 3.05 -16.40 -2.56
C LEU A 149 4.22 -16.53 -1.59
N LEU A 150 4.47 -17.73 -1.06
CA LEU A 150 5.57 -17.96 -0.12
C LEU A 150 6.91 -17.61 -0.74
N LEU A 151 7.15 -17.96 -1.99
CA LEU A 151 8.38 -17.59 -2.71
C LEU A 151 8.53 -16.07 -2.85
N CYS A 152 7.43 -15.33 -3.11
CA CYS A 152 7.44 -13.87 -3.11
C CYS A 152 7.80 -13.31 -1.73
N LEU A 153 7.15 -13.79 -0.65
CA LEU A 153 7.37 -13.33 0.71
C LEU A 153 8.79 -13.64 1.20
N MET A 154 9.34 -14.81 0.88
CA MET A 154 10.73 -15.16 1.16
C MET A 154 11.71 -14.20 0.48
N ARG A 155 11.45 -13.85 -0.79
CA ARG A 155 12.30 -12.87 -1.51
C ARG A 155 12.21 -11.49 -0.88
N VAL A 156 11.00 -11.03 -0.59
CA VAL A 156 10.76 -9.73 0.06
C VAL A 156 11.43 -9.66 1.41
N SER A 157 11.24 -10.68 2.27
CA SER A 157 11.83 -10.69 3.62
C SER A 157 13.35 -10.65 3.60
N ARG A 158 13.96 -11.32 2.63
CA ARG A 158 15.44 -11.41 2.54
C ARG A 158 16.09 -10.14 2.03
N TYR A 159 15.44 -9.39 1.13
CA TYR A 159 16.12 -8.32 0.37
C TYR A 159 15.45 -6.96 0.43
N HIS A 160 14.19 -6.89 0.83
CA HIS A 160 13.39 -5.68 0.69
C HIS A 160 12.76 -5.15 1.99
N LEU A 161 13.13 -5.73 3.13
CA LEU A 161 12.82 -5.13 4.42
C LEU A 161 13.75 -3.94 4.67
N CYS A 162 13.17 -2.84 5.13
CA CYS A 162 13.92 -1.75 5.74
C CYS A 162 14.16 -2.07 7.21
N ALA A 163 15.31 -1.70 7.75
CA ALA A 163 15.42 -1.57 9.19
C ALA A 163 14.37 -0.53 9.62
N ARG A 164 13.49 -0.91 10.53
CA ARG A 164 12.57 0.06 11.14
C ARG A 164 13.46 1.14 11.74
N ARG A 165 13.42 2.36 11.21
CA ARG A 165 13.99 3.49 11.94
C ARG A 165 13.26 3.51 13.27
N PRO A 166 13.98 3.60 14.43
CA PRO A 166 13.32 3.82 15.68
C PRO A 166 12.34 4.96 15.43
N ASP A 167 11.09 4.69 15.72
CA ASP A 167 9.96 5.55 15.37
C ASP A 167 10.36 7.00 15.69
N LYS A 168 10.49 7.81 14.67
CA LYS A 168 10.32 9.23 14.80
C LYS A 168 8.81 9.49 14.84
N SER A 169 8.08 8.65 15.61
CA SER A 169 6.89 9.12 16.26
C SER A 169 7.40 10.35 16.97
N GLY A 170 6.88 11.47 16.61
CA GLY A 170 7.17 12.73 17.27
C GLY A 170 7.18 12.54 18.77
N PRO A 171 7.52 13.54 19.57
CA PRO A 171 7.57 13.41 21.01
C PRO A 171 6.40 12.52 21.48
N PRO A 172 6.52 11.71 22.53
CA PRO A 172 5.48 10.78 23.00
C PRO A 172 4.05 11.33 22.95
N SER A 173 3.93 12.64 23.03
CA SER A 173 2.74 13.45 22.88
C SER A 173 2.09 13.41 21.47
N ILE A 174 2.86 13.26 20.38
CA ILE A 174 2.28 13.10 19.02
C ILE A 174 1.75 11.68 18.82
N ALA A 175 2.46 10.67 19.36
CA ALA A 175 1.97 9.30 19.36
C ALA A 175 0.64 9.18 20.14
N LEU A 176 0.54 9.88 21.29
CA LEU A 176 -0.70 9.96 22.09
C LEU A 176 -1.85 10.60 21.31
N ALA A 177 -1.56 11.68 20.57
CA ALA A 177 -2.57 12.35 19.77
C ALA A 177 -3.11 11.44 18.64
N ARG A 178 -2.22 10.69 17.98
CA ARG A 178 -2.62 9.70 16.96
C ARG A 178 -3.46 8.60 17.57
N GLN A 179 -3.00 8.02 18.66
CA GLN A 179 -3.74 6.98 19.38
C GLN A 179 -5.14 7.45 19.77
N TYR A 180 -5.28 8.68 20.31
CA TYR A 180 -6.60 9.21 20.64
C TYR A 180 -7.54 9.28 19.45
N LEU A 181 -7.05 9.75 18.29
CA LEU A 181 -7.87 9.84 17.07
C LEU A 181 -8.20 8.48 16.48
N ASP A 182 -7.31 7.50 16.62
CA ASP A 182 -7.52 6.13 16.17
C ASP A 182 -8.53 5.39 17.06
N ASP A 183 -8.45 5.61 18.39
CA ASP A 183 -9.33 4.94 19.37
C ASP A 183 -10.76 5.53 19.38
N ALA A 184 -10.93 6.80 18.99
CA ALA A 184 -12.20 7.50 19.04
C ALA A 184 -12.49 8.31 17.76
N PRO A 185 -12.55 7.68 16.57
CA PRO A 185 -12.67 8.39 15.29
C PRO A 185 -14.00 9.15 15.11
N GLU A 186 -15.02 8.80 15.88
CA GLU A 186 -16.33 9.45 15.87
C GLU A 186 -16.42 10.66 16.81
N GLU A 187 -15.46 10.83 17.71
CA GLU A 187 -15.47 11.95 18.65
C GLU A 187 -14.99 13.23 17.98
N LYS A 188 -15.79 14.29 18.17
CA LYS A 188 -15.43 15.62 17.69
C LYS A 188 -14.53 16.29 18.73
N ILE A 189 -13.22 16.16 18.54
CA ILE A 189 -12.24 16.90 19.33
C ILE A 189 -11.68 18.06 18.50
N SER A 190 -11.59 19.23 19.10
CA SER A 190 -10.94 20.38 18.46
C SER A 190 -9.41 20.24 18.50
N LEU A 191 -8.73 20.92 17.58
CA LEU A 191 -7.27 20.98 17.56
C LEU A 191 -6.68 21.51 18.88
N GLU A 192 -7.39 22.41 19.56
CA GLU A 192 -6.96 23.01 20.83
C GLU A 192 -7.07 22.00 21.98
N GLU A 193 -8.17 21.26 22.04
CA GLU A 193 -8.39 20.21 23.04
C GLU A 193 -7.38 19.07 22.87
N LEU A 194 -7.16 18.62 21.64
CA LEU A 194 -6.18 17.58 21.35
C LEU A 194 -4.75 18.02 21.67
N ALA A 195 -4.39 19.26 21.35
CA ALA A 195 -3.09 19.82 21.70
C ALA A 195 -2.90 19.90 23.22
N THR A 196 -3.93 20.35 23.95
CA THR A 196 -3.93 20.43 25.41
C THR A 196 -3.80 19.05 26.05
N LEU A 197 -4.56 18.07 25.57
CA LEU A 197 -4.49 16.66 26.02
C LEU A 197 -3.07 16.09 25.89
N CYS A 198 -2.36 16.46 24.83
CA CYS A 198 -1.02 15.97 24.52
C CYS A 198 0.12 16.83 25.09
N GLY A 199 -0.21 17.92 25.80
CA GLY A 199 0.79 18.85 26.33
C GLY A 199 1.58 19.59 25.24
N LEU A 200 0.94 19.84 24.09
CA LEU A 200 1.54 20.50 22.93
C LEU A 200 0.84 21.82 22.63
N SER A 201 1.53 22.73 21.95
CA SER A 201 0.85 23.83 21.25
C SER A 201 0.20 23.30 19.96
N ARG A 202 -0.84 24.00 19.48
CA ARG A 202 -1.49 23.67 18.19
C ARG A 202 -0.48 23.61 17.04
N PHE A 203 0.52 24.50 17.04
CA PHE A 203 1.59 24.50 16.03
C PHE A 203 2.47 23.25 16.11
N GLN A 204 2.84 22.83 17.33
CA GLN A 204 3.64 21.61 17.54
C GLN A 204 2.85 20.37 17.13
N LEU A 205 1.55 20.34 17.43
CA LEU A 205 0.68 19.24 17.02
C LEU A 205 0.60 19.14 15.49
N ILE A 206 0.27 20.23 14.79
CA ILE A 206 0.17 20.23 13.30
C ILE A 206 1.50 19.89 12.66
N ARG A 207 2.63 20.34 13.21
CA ARG A 207 3.96 20.05 12.65
C ARG A 207 4.40 18.62 12.90
N GLY A 208 3.88 17.97 13.93
CA GLY A 208 4.22 16.61 14.32
C GLY A 208 3.40 15.52 13.63
N PHE A 209 2.20 15.88 13.12
CA PHE A 209 1.37 15.02 12.29
C PHE A 209 1.86 14.97 10.87
#